data_3f4443696d36e53708aa07af04ab6c45
#
_entry.id   3f4443696d36e53708aa07af04ab6c45
#
_cell.length_a   1.000
_cell.length_b   1.000
_cell.length_c   1.000
_cell.angle_alpha   90.00
_cell.angle_beta   90.00
_cell.angle_gamma   90.00
#
_symmetry.space_group_name_H-M   'P 1'
#
loop_
_entity.id
_entity.type
_entity.pdbx_description
1 polymer ?
#
loop_
_entity_poly.entity_id
_entity_poly.type
_entity_poly.pdbx_seq_one_letter_code
_entity_poly.pdbx_strand_id
1 'polypeptide(L)'
;FIFGNLKQYKNIKIKNYNHNLYLKDYLPYRAIPENISKMDILLMPYQEKIAAAGDVGNIIDYTSPLKLFDYMACGKIIISSNVKVLREIVKEKKNAIFVRNFDNVFSWKTEIDKIKYLSTKRFIISQNNLKLSKNYRTEKRAKKFLENLS
;
A
#
# COMPACT_ATOMS: atom_id res chain seq x y z
N PHE A 1 7.56 5.62 -9.64
CA PHE A 1 7.86 6.69 -8.66
C PHE A 1 8.08 6.07 -7.28
N ILE A 2 9.13 6.51 -6.59
CA ILE A 2 9.40 6.19 -5.19
C ILE A 2 9.51 7.52 -4.44
N PHE A 3 8.74 7.67 -3.36
CA PHE A 3 8.79 8.85 -2.48
C PHE A 3 9.43 8.48 -1.15
N GLY A 4 10.34 9.30 -0.66
CA GLY A 4 10.98 9.07 0.63
C GLY A 4 12.25 9.89 0.79
N ASN A 5 13.01 9.60 1.84
CA ASN A 5 14.24 10.32 2.14
C ASN A 5 15.31 10.06 1.09
N LEU A 6 15.53 11.01 0.19
CA LEU A 6 16.53 10.90 -0.88
C LEU A 6 17.96 10.69 -0.33
N LYS A 7 18.26 11.16 0.89
CA LYS A 7 19.58 10.93 1.52
C LYS A 7 19.85 9.45 1.76
N GLN A 8 18.81 8.68 2.08
CA GLN A 8 18.93 7.21 2.25
C GLN A 8 19.17 6.49 0.91
N TYR A 9 18.71 7.06 -0.20
CA TYR A 9 18.86 6.43 -1.54
C TYR A 9 20.20 6.74 -2.20
N LYS A 10 20.96 7.75 -1.74
CA LYS A 10 22.26 8.13 -2.33
C LYS A 10 23.27 6.97 -2.35
N ASN A 11 23.18 6.05 -1.40
CA ASN A 11 24.08 4.90 -1.27
C ASN A 11 23.54 3.63 -1.94
N ILE A 12 22.30 3.66 -2.47
CA ILE A 12 21.75 2.51 -3.17
C ILE A 12 22.28 2.53 -4.61
N LYS A 13 23.25 1.67 -4.90
CA LYS A 13 23.69 1.40 -6.26
C LYS A 13 22.58 0.65 -6.98
N ILE A 14 21.65 1.36 -7.61
CA ILE A 14 20.64 0.76 -8.47
C ILE A 14 21.37 0.35 -9.77
N LYS A 15 21.73 -0.92 -9.85
CA LYS A 15 22.28 -1.50 -11.09
C LYS A 15 21.16 -1.48 -12.15
N ASN A 16 21.47 -0.98 -13.33
CA ASN A 16 20.55 -0.87 -14.47
C ASN A 16 19.39 0.10 -14.26
N TYR A 17 19.72 1.38 -14.12
CA TYR A 17 18.75 2.47 -14.14
C TYR A 17 18.08 2.53 -15.53
N ASN A 18 16.93 1.94 -15.69
CA ASN A 18 16.05 2.28 -16.79
C ASN A 18 15.51 3.70 -16.54
N HIS A 19 15.48 4.54 -17.59
CA HIS A 19 15.05 5.95 -17.56
C HIS A 19 13.64 6.19 -16.97
N ASN A 20 12.97 5.16 -16.50
CA ASN A 20 11.59 5.18 -15.98
C ASN A 20 11.50 5.12 -14.45
N LEU A 21 12.61 5.23 -13.71
CA LEU A 21 12.60 5.30 -12.26
C LEU A 21 12.74 6.75 -11.79
N TYR A 22 11.73 7.23 -11.07
CA TYR A 22 11.72 8.57 -10.49
C TYR A 22 11.74 8.47 -8.97
N LEU A 23 12.85 8.90 -8.38
CA LEU A 23 13.00 9.05 -6.94
C LEU A 23 12.64 10.49 -6.58
N LYS A 24 11.75 10.66 -5.62
CA LYS A 24 11.29 11.96 -5.13
C LYS A 24 11.40 12.03 -3.62
N ASP A 25 11.67 13.21 -3.09
CA ASP A 25 11.72 13.45 -1.66
C ASP A 25 10.34 13.35 -1.02
N TYR A 26 10.27 13.44 0.30
CA TYR A 26 9.02 13.43 1.04
C TYR A 26 8.04 14.47 0.51
N LEU A 27 6.79 14.06 0.42
CA LEU A 27 5.70 14.96 0.08
C LEU A 27 5.03 15.48 1.37
N PRO A 28 4.62 16.75 1.40
CA PRO A 28 3.68 17.22 2.40
C PRO A 28 2.41 16.36 2.36
N TYR A 29 1.82 16.07 3.52
CA TYR A 29 0.64 15.19 3.61
C TYR A 29 -0.49 15.62 2.66
N ARG A 30 -0.73 16.93 2.55
CA ARG A 30 -1.76 17.51 1.65
C ARG A 30 -1.52 17.22 0.16
N ALA A 31 -0.28 16.97 -0.25
CA ALA A 31 0.07 16.67 -1.64
C ALA A 31 -0.03 15.16 -1.97
N ILE A 32 -0.17 14.29 -0.97
CA ILE A 32 -0.23 12.84 -1.15
C ILE A 32 -1.39 12.42 -2.04
N PRO A 33 -2.66 12.86 -1.84
CA PRO A 33 -3.79 12.43 -2.67
C PRO A 33 -3.61 12.77 -4.15
N GLU A 34 -3.13 13.97 -4.46
CA GLU A 34 -2.88 14.41 -5.83
C GLU A 34 -1.81 13.54 -6.51
N ASN A 35 -0.72 13.25 -5.80
CA ASN A 35 0.34 12.41 -6.36
C ASN A 35 -0.12 10.95 -6.52
N ILE A 36 -0.85 10.40 -5.56
CA ILE A 36 -1.46 9.06 -5.67
C ILE A 36 -2.41 9.00 -6.85
N SER A 37 -3.20 10.05 -7.10
CA SER A 37 -4.18 10.06 -8.20
C SER A 37 -3.55 9.86 -9.58
N LYS A 38 -2.30 10.25 -9.75
CA LYS A 38 -1.52 10.11 -10.99
C LYS A 38 -0.94 8.70 -11.20
N MET A 39 -1.04 7.81 -10.20
CA MET A 39 -0.52 6.45 -10.27
C MET A 39 -1.62 5.47 -10.66
N ASP A 40 -1.25 4.40 -11.36
CA ASP A 40 -2.17 3.31 -11.72
C ASP A 40 -2.15 2.21 -10.65
N ILE A 41 -0.98 1.83 -10.20
CA ILE A 41 -0.73 0.74 -9.27
C ILE A 41 0.14 1.26 -8.14
N LEU A 42 -0.23 0.93 -6.92
CA LEU A 42 0.51 1.28 -5.72
C LEU A 42 1.05 0.01 -5.05
N LEU A 43 2.32 0.02 -4.73
CA LEU A 43 2.98 -1.10 -4.09
C LEU A 43 3.11 -0.86 -2.58
N MET A 44 2.85 -1.90 -1.80
CA MET A 44 3.02 -1.93 -0.35
C MET A 44 3.92 -3.11 0.03
N PRO A 45 5.24 -3.02 -0.21
CA PRO A 45 6.17 -4.05 0.19
C PRO A 45 6.39 -3.97 1.70
N TYR A 46 6.02 -5.04 2.42
CA TYR A 46 6.37 -5.26 3.81
C TYR A 46 7.54 -6.24 3.87
N GLN A 47 8.37 -6.09 4.88
CA GLN A 47 9.37 -7.09 5.24
C GLN A 47 8.71 -8.17 6.12
N GLU A 48 9.30 -9.37 6.19
CA GLU A 48 8.79 -10.45 7.06
C GLU A 48 8.85 -10.09 8.54
N LYS A 49 9.78 -9.24 8.91
CA LYS A 49 9.95 -8.77 10.28
C LYS A 49 10.04 -7.25 10.30
N ILE A 50 9.25 -6.65 11.16
CA ILE A 50 9.34 -5.24 11.51
C ILE A 50 9.65 -5.20 13.00
N ALA A 51 10.85 -4.75 13.35
CA ALA A 51 11.25 -4.61 14.74
C ALA A 51 10.49 -3.47 15.42
N ALA A 52 10.15 -3.65 16.69
CA ALA A 52 9.68 -2.58 17.55
C ALA A 52 10.84 -1.63 17.91
N ALA A 53 10.55 -0.50 18.52
CA ALA A 53 11.57 0.39 19.05
C ALA A 53 12.50 -0.38 20.00
N GLY A 54 13.81 -0.28 19.79
CA GLY A 54 14.81 -1.05 20.54
C GLY A 54 15.14 -2.43 19.94
N ASP A 55 14.72 -2.68 18.70
CA ASP A 55 15.05 -3.90 17.92
C ASP A 55 14.53 -5.22 18.57
N VAL A 56 13.47 -5.12 19.38
CA VAL A 56 12.89 -6.25 20.11
C VAL A 56 11.58 -6.69 19.45
N GLY A 57 11.49 -7.98 19.14
CA GLY A 57 10.26 -8.63 18.66
C GLY A 57 9.91 -8.34 17.21
N ASN A 58 8.71 -8.76 16.80
CA ASN A 58 8.16 -8.50 15.47
C ASN A 58 6.75 -7.92 15.60
N ILE A 59 6.58 -6.68 15.16
CA ILE A 59 5.32 -5.94 15.27
C ILE A 59 4.51 -5.92 13.96
N ILE A 60 4.87 -6.71 12.96
CA ILE A 60 4.23 -6.69 11.65
C ILE A 60 2.72 -6.89 11.74
N ASP A 61 2.26 -7.77 12.63
CA ASP A 61 0.83 -8.09 12.81
C ASP A 61 0.06 -7.00 13.58
N TYR A 62 0.76 -6.05 14.18
CA TYR A 62 0.18 -4.95 14.97
C TYR A 62 0.35 -3.58 14.32
N THR A 63 1.04 -3.53 13.17
CA THR A 63 1.33 -2.27 12.48
C THR A 63 0.06 -1.72 11.82
N SER A 64 -0.33 -0.48 12.14
CA SER A 64 -1.45 0.17 11.46
C SER A 64 -1.10 0.49 10.02
N PRO A 65 -1.82 -0.04 9.02
CA PRO A 65 -1.51 0.16 7.62
C PRO A 65 -2.08 1.48 7.08
N LEU A 66 -1.62 2.63 7.59
CA LEU A 66 -2.14 3.96 7.20
C LEU A 66 -2.15 4.18 5.69
N LYS A 67 -1.06 3.78 5.00
CA LYS A 67 -0.97 3.88 3.54
C LYS A 67 -2.08 3.12 2.81
N LEU A 68 -2.55 2.00 3.37
CA LEU A 68 -3.65 1.23 2.79
C LEU A 68 -4.93 2.06 2.69
N PHE A 69 -5.25 2.82 3.73
CA PHE A 69 -6.45 3.65 3.77
C PHE A 69 -6.38 4.79 2.74
N ASP A 70 -5.22 5.45 2.62
CA ASP A 70 -5.00 6.48 1.61
C ASP A 70 -5.15 5.91 0.19
N TYR A 71 -4.57 4.73 -0.06
CA TYR A 71 -4.62 4.07 -1.36
C TYR A 71 -6.04 3.63 -1.72
N MET A 72 -6.80 3.09 -0.76
CA MET A 72 -8.21 2.75 -0.95
C MET A 72 -9.07 3.99 -1.20
N ALA A 73 -8.83 5.08 -0.45
CA ALA A 73 -9.57 6.32 -0.59
C ALA A 73 -9.36 6.98 -1.97
N CYS A 74 -8.21 6.77 -2.59
CA CYS A 74 -7.92 7.20 -3.95
C CYS A 74 -8.36 6.18 -5.03
N GLY A 75 -8.99 5.08 -4.65
CA GLY A 75 -9.49 4.05 -5.58
C GLY A 75 -8.38 3.36 -6.38
N LYS A 76 -7.19 3.19 -5.81
CA LYS A 76 -6.05 2.66 -6.54
C LYS A 76 -5.94 1.14 -6.47
N ILE A 77 -5.27 0.57 -7.46
CA ILE A 77 -4.89 -0.84 -7.45
C ILE A 77 -3.76 -0.99 -6.46
N ILE A 78 -3.93 -1.91 -5.51
CA ILE A 78 -2.96 -2.15 -4.44
C ILE A 78 -2.37 -3.54 -4.64
N ILE A 79 -1.04 -3.60 -4.75
CA ILE A 79 -0.28 -4.86 -4.72
C ILE A 79 0.58 -4.83 -3.46
N SER A 80 0.44 -5.82 -2.61
CA SER A 80 1.08 -5.82 -1.29
C SER A 80 1.69 -7.17 -0.95
N SER A 81 2.65 -7.17 -0.03
CA SER A 81 3.08 -8.38 0.66
C SER A 81 1.89 -9.05 1.34
N ASN A 82 1.87 -10.38 1.36
CA ASN A 82 0.79 -11.17 1.95
C ASN A 82 0.94 -11.24 3.47
N VAL A 83 0.66 -10.14 4.16
CA VAL A 83 0.72 -10.05 5.63
C VAL A 83 -0.68 -10.07 6.25
N LYS A 84 -0.77 -10.63 7.47
CA LYS A 84 -2.03 -10.89 8.16
C LYS A 84 -2.84 -9.61 8.37
N VAL A 85 -2.23 -8.55 8.89
CA VAL A 85 -2.89 -7.29 9.22
C VAL A 85 -3.62 -6.66 8.02
N LEU A 86 -3.12 -6.83 6.80
CA LEU A 86 -3.80 -6.31 5.62
C LEU A 86 -5.02 -7.15 5.24
N ARG A 87 -4.96 -8.48 5.43
CA ARG A 87 -6.08 -9.38 5.12
C ARG A 87 -7.28 -9.21 6.05
N GLU A 88 -7.10 -8.62 7.19
CA GLU A 88 -8.20 -8.24 8.08
C GLU A 88 -9.03 -7.09 7.51
N ILE A 89 -8.42 -6.24 6.67
CA ILE A 89 -9.05 -5.04 6.11
C ILE A 89 -9.52 -5.27 4.68
N VAL A 90 -8.66 -5.88 3.84
CA VAL A 90 -8.88 -6.05 2.40
C VAL A 90 -8.87 -7.51 2.00
N LYS A 91 -9.70 -7.84 1.00
CA LYS A 91 -9.82 -9.20 0.46
C LYS A 91 -9.03 -9.34 -0.83
N GLU A 92 -8.31 -10.47 -0.97
CA GLU A 92 -7.56 -10.80 -2.18
C GLU A 92 -8.45 -10.75 -3.43
N LYS A 93 -7.93 -10.21 -4.51
CA LYS A 93 -8.57 -10.05 -5.83
C LYS A 93 -9.83 -9.18 -5.83
N LYS A 94 -10.35 -8.81 -4.67
CA LYS A 94 -11.49 -7.90 -4.53
C LYS A 94 -11.05 -6.45 -4.27
N ASN A 95 -10.07 -6.28 -3.40
CA ASN A 95 -9.56 -4.97 -2.97
C ASN A 95 -8.06 -4.82 -3.22
N ALA A 96 -7.30 -5.91 -3.05
CA ALA A 96 -5.86 -5.93 -3.23
C ALA A 96 -5.40 -7.23 -3.89
N ILE A 97 -4.17 -7.23 -4.38
CA ILE A 97 -3.47 -8.39 -4.89
C ILE A 97 -2.33 -8.66 -3.92
N PHE A 98 -2.23 -9.88 -3.40
CA PHE A 98 -1.20 -10.26 -2.46
C PHE A 98 -0.08 -11.05 -3.13
N VAL A 99 1.14 -10.59 -2.95
CA VAL A 99 2.36 -11.30 -3.32
C VAL A 99 2.72 -12.24 -2.18
N ARG A 100 2.68 -13.55 -2.41
CA ARG A 100 2.94 -14.55 -1.36
C ARG A 100 4.42 -14.69 -1.07
N ASN A 101 5.22 -14.89 -2.10
CA ASN A 101 6.69 -14.91 -2.01
C ASN A 101 7.21 -13.49 -2.28
N PHE A 102 7.03 -12.60 -1.29
CA PHE A 102 7.28 -11.16 -1.47
C PHE A 102 8.77 -10.77 -1.32
N ASP A 103 9.63 -11.66 -0.89
CA ASP A 103 11.09 -11.46 -0.94
C ASP A 103 11.66 -11.67 -2.34
N ASN A 104 10.88 -12.29 -3.22
CA ASN A 104 11.27 -12.53 -4.60
C ASN A 104 10.70 -11.45 -5.54
N VAL A 105 11.60 -10.66 -6.15
CA VAL A 105 11.26 -9.59 -7.10
C VAL A 105 10.42 -10.10 -8.29
N PHE A 106 10.68 -11.31 -8.78
CA PHE A 106 9.93 -11.89 -9.89
C PHE A 106 8.46 -12.14 -9.53
N SER A 107 8.16 -12.43 -8.26
CA SER A 107 6.77 -12.57 -7.79
C SER A 107 6.01 -11.25 -7.90
N TRP A 108 6.64 -10.13 -7.54
CA TRP A 108 6.07 -8.79 -7.71
C TRP A 108 5.83 -8.46 -9.17
N LYS A 109 6.86 -8.67 -10.00
CA LYS A 109 6.76 -8.44 -11.46
C LYS A 109 5.59 -9.22 -12.05
N THR A 110 5.46 -10.49 -11.71
CA THR A 110 4.39 -11.36 -12.20
C THR A 110 2.99 -10.81 -11.87
N GLU A 111 2.76 -10.36 -10.64
CA GLU A 111 1.46 -9.81 -10.25
C GLU A 111 1.18 -8.44 -10.89
N ILE A 112 2.20 -7.61 -11.07
CA ILE A 112 2.10 -6.35 -11.80
C ILE A 112 1.72 -6.61 -13.27
N ASP A 113 2.42 -7.51 -13.93
CA ASP A 113 2.18 -7.83 -15.36
C ASP A 113 0.79 -8.42 -15.56
N LYS A 114 0.33 -9.29 -14.67
CA LYS A 114 -1.04 -9.85 -14.74
C LYS A 114 -2.11 -8.77 -14.69
N ILE A 115 -2.00 -7.81 -13.77
CA ILE A 115 -3.05 -6.79 -13.57
C ILE A 115 -2.98 -5.65 -14.60
N LYS A 116 -1.80 -5.39 -15.15
CA LYS A 116 -1.56 -4.30 -16.10
C LYS A 116 -2.51 -4.34 -17.30
N TYR A 117 -2.81 -5.53 -17.81
CA TYR A 117 -3.61 -5.74 -19.01
C TYR A 117 -5.10 -6.03 -18.74
N LEU A 118 -5.53 -6.12 -17.46
CA LEU A 118 -6.90 -6.47 -17.08
C LEU A 118 -7.72 -5.22 -16.70
N SER A 119 -8.09 -4.41 -17.68
CA SER A 119 -8.81 -3.14 -17.48
C SER A 119 -10.09 -3.29 -16.65
N THR A 120 -10.95 -4.24 -16.99
CA THR A 120 -12.21 -4.53 -16.26
C THR A 120 -11.94 -4.89 -14.80
N LYS A 121 -10.97 -5.74 -14.55
CA LYS A 121 -10.59 -6.14 -13.18
C LYS A 121 -10.04 -4.97 -12.38
N ARG A 122 -9.21 -4.12 -13.01
CA ARG A 122 -8.70 -2.88 -12.40
C ARG A 122 -9.83 -1.96 -11.98
N PHE A 123 -10.82 -1.76 -12.86
CA PHE A 123 -11.99 -0.95 -12.56
C PHE A 123 -12.77 -1.50 -11.35
N ILE A 124 -13.06 -2.80 -11.32
CA ILE A 124 -13.80 -3.44 -10.23
C ILE A 124 -13.06 -3.27 -8.89
N ILE A 125 -11.74 -3.52 -8.86
CA ILE A 125 -10.93 -3.36 -7.65
C ILE A 125 -10.96 -1.89 -7.19
N SER A 126 -10.81 -0.94 -8.11
CA SER A 126 -10.86 0.49 -7.83
C SER A 126 -12.18 0.88 -7.15
N GLN A 127 -13.32 0.49 -7.72
CA GLN A 127 -14.64 0.78 -7.16
C GLN A 127 -14.85 0.12 -5.79
N ASN A 128 -14.38 -1.11 -5.61
CA ASN A 128 -14.43 -1.79 -4.33
C ASN A 128 -13.63 -1.06 -3.25
N ASN A 129 -12.45 -0.53 -3.61
CA ASN A 129 -11.59 0.23 -2.71
C ASN A 129 -12.24 1.55 -2.29
N LEU A 130 -12.79 2.31 -3.22
CA LEU A 130 -13.55 3.52 -2.93
C LEU A 130 -14.74 3.25 -1.99
N LYS A 131 -15.48 2.17 -2.24
CA LYS A 131 -16.60 1.78 -1.38
C LYS A 131 -16.14 1.37 0.02
N LEU A 132 -15.08 0.55 0.11
CA LEU A 132 -14.56 0.06 1.37
C LEU A 132 -13.96 1.19 2.22
N SER A 133 -13.24 2.14 1.62
CA SER A 133 -12.60 3.25 2.32
C SER A 133 -13.58 4.10 3.13
N LYS A 134 -14.84 4.20 2.66
CA LYS A 134 -15.90 4.95 3.38
C LYS A 134 -16.18 4.41 4.79
N ASN A 135 -15.85 3.14 5.06
CA ASN A 135 -16.02 2.53 6.38
C ASN A 135 -14.91 2.90 7.37
N TYR A 136 -13.79 3.42 6.86
CA TYR A 136 -12.60 3.76 7.64
C TYR A 136 -12.39 5.26 7.81
N ARG A 137 -13.40 6.08 7.49
CA ARG A 137 -13.37 7.52 7.75
C ARG A 137 -13.31 7.80 9.24
N THR A 138 -12.60 8.85 9.60
CA THR A 138 -12.39 9.25 11.01
C THR A 138 -13.71 9.44 11.74
N GLU A 139 -14.71 10.07 11.12
CA GLU A 139 -16.02 10.30 11.71
C GLU A 139 -16.74 8.99 12.07
N LYS A 140 -16.69 7.99 11.17
CA LYS A 140 -17.30 6.67 11.42
C LYS A 140 -16.57 5.91 12.53
N ARG A 141 -15.25 6.01 12.58
CA ARG A 141 -14.46 5.38 13.65
C ARG A 141 -14.76 6.01 15.00
N ALA A 142 -14.81 7.35 15.07
CA ALA A 142 -15.17 8.07 16.29
C ALA A 142 -16.57 7.71 16.76
N LYS A 143 -17.57 7.69 15.86
CA LYS A 143 -18.95 7.30 16.19
C LYS A 143 -19.01 5.88 16.77
N LYS A 144 -18.39 4.89 16.11
CA LYS A 144 -18.35 3.51 16.59
C LYS A 144 -17.68 3.39 17.98
N PHE A 145 -16.64 4.19 18.23
CA PHE A 145 -15.98 4.21 19.54
C PHE A 145 -16.93 4.72 20.64
N LEU A 146 -17.64 5.82 20.38
CA LEU A 146 -18.61 6.40 21.32
C LEU A 146 -19.79 5.44 21.59
N GLU A 147 -20.30 4.75 20.57
CA GLU A 147 -21.36 3.75 20.71
C GLU A 147 -20.95 2.56 21.59
N ASN A 148 -19.67 2.21 21.66
CA ASN A 148 -19.17 1.14 22.52
C ASN A 148 -18.88 1.59 23.97
N LEU A 149 -18.96 2.89 24.27
CA LEU A 149 -18.80 3.44 25.62
C LEU A 149 -20.14 3.71 26.34
N SER A 150 -21.23 3.64 25.58
CA SER A 150 -22.59 3.75 26.08
C SER A 150 -23.20 2.39 26.40
#